data_350929e74de9f175b8f2ebbb7f11a4af
#
_entry.id   350929e74de9f175b8f2ebbb7f11a4af
#
_cell.length_a   1.000
_cell.length_b   1.000
_cell.length_c   1.000
_cell.angle_alpha   90.00
_cell.angle_beta   90.00
_cell.angle_gamma   90.00
#
_symmetry.space_group_name_H-M   'P 1'
#
loop_
_entity.id
_entity.type
_entity.pdbx_description
1 polymer ?
#
loop_
_entity_poly.entity_id
_entity_poly.type
_entity_poly.pdbx_seq_one_letter_code
_entity_poly.pdbx_strand_id
1 'polypeptide(L)'
;MASSDAFYFGETPAALNIAGLDALPLAFAVSDFRKSSKGKHNVPRRVWKNLHSSLETALFSFRQGDRIGIMTGDIDGDGKPLLVGIERNVSMDRTPVNAIRSVYGLDNPGPWLQNQIKAGKELVLLDREKANAFLQTYGAYSASVGDGIRSMGESVTQNGTEVKTKFSLKAPVEETKNLIALHNLTEEKLWGDL
;
A
#
# COMPACT_ATOMS: atom_id res chain seq x y z
N MET A 1 17.94 19.68 -13.40
CA MET A 1 16.90 18.91 -12.69
C MET A 1 17.30 17.46 -12.75
N ALA A 2 17.64 16.83 -11.64
CA ALA A 2 17.95 15.41 -11.63
C ALA A 2 16.68 14.66 -12.03
N SER A 3 16.75 13.87 -13.10
CA SER A 3 15.72 12.91 -13.48
C SER A 3 15.49 12.02 -12.25
N SER A 4 14.31 12.07 -11.69
CA SER A 4 13.95 11.14 -10.64
C SER A 4 13.67 9.81 -11.36
N ASP A 5 14.69 8.94 -11.43
CA ASP A 5 14.51 7.61 -11.96
C ASP A 5 13.35 6.95 -11.19
N ALA A 6 12.21 6.81 -11.84
CA ALA A 6 11.03 6.17 -11.28
C ALA A 6 10.99 4.71 -11.71
N PHE A 7 10.64 3.82 -10.78
CA PHE A 7 10.39 2.42 -11.05
C PHE A 7 8.90 2.14 -10.96
N TYR A 8 8.38 1.44 -11.95
CA TYR A 8 6.99 1.04 -12.04
C TYR A 8 6.86 -0.43 -11.66
N PHE A 9 5.98 -0.72 -10.68
CA PHE A 9 5.69 -2.07 -10.21
C PHE A 9 4.54 -2.76 -10.92
N GLY A 10 3.80 -2.04 -11.73
CA GLY A 10 2.56 -2.48 -12.35
C GLY A 10 1.38 -1.65 -11.87
N GLU A 11 0.17 -2.14 -12.10
CA GLU A 11 -1.07 -1.48 -11.69
C GLU A 11 -1.28 -1.56 -10.17
N THR A 12 -1.95 -0.56 -9.61
CA THR A 12 -2.39 -0.63 -8.22
C THR A 12 -3.36 -1.80 -8.04
N PRO A 13 -3.13 -2.71 -7.07
CA PRO A 13 -4.05 -3.80 -6.82
C PRO A 13 -5.47 -3.33 -6.55
N ALA A 14 -6.46 -3.96 -7.19
CA ALA A 14 -7.87 -3.60 -7.05
C ALA A 14 -8.37 -3.64 -5.60
N ALA A 15 -7.79 -4.53 -4.76
CA ALA A 15 -8.08 -4.58 -3.33
C ALA A 15 -7.80 -3.26 -2.61
N LEU A 16 -6.91 -2.42 -3.14
CA LEU A 16 -6.57 -1.13 -2.54
C LEU A 16 -7.50 0.03 -2.97
N ASN A 17 -8.43 -0.20 -3.89
CA ASN A 17 -9.39 0.83 -4.28
C ASN A 17 -10.28 1.25 -3.09
N ILE A 18 -10.62 0.30 -2.21
CA ILE A 18 -11.40 0.61 -0.99
C ILE A 18 -10.59 1.46 -0.01
N ALA A 19 -9.26 1.37 -0.03
CA ALA A 19 -8.38 2.25 0.73
C ALA A 19 -8.28 3.68 0.15
N GLY A 20 -8.90 3.91 -1.01
CA GLY A 20 -8.94 5.20 -1.70
C GLY A 20 -7.77 5.41 -2.67
N LEU A 21 -7.10 4.34 -3.11
CA LEU A 21 -6.15 4.40 -4.21
C LEU A 21 -6.89 4.26 -5.54
N ASP A 22 -6.58 5.14 -6.48
CA ASP A 22 -7.10 5.06 -7.85
C ASP A 22 -6.40 3.93 -8.62
N ALA A 23 -7.02 3.46 -9.72
CA ALA A 23 -6.43 2.50 -10.63
C ALA A 23 -5.33 3.16 -11.49
N LEU A 24 -4.23 3.54 -10.84
CA LEU A 24 -3.05 4.14 -11.43
C LEU A 24 -1.85 3.19 -11.26
N PRO A 25 -0.78 3.33 -12.07
CA PRO A 25 0.44 2.58 -11.85
C PRO A 25 1.01 2.81 -10.45
N LEU A 26 1.53 1.76 -9.84
CA LEU A 26 2.38 1.85 -8.64
C LEU A 26 3.80 2.18 -9.07
N ALA A 27 4.38 3.20 -8.46
CA ALA A 27 5.76 3.59 -8.73
C ALA A 27 6.50 3.99 -7.45
N PHE A 28 7.81 3.98 -7.49
CA PHE A 28 8.67 4.58 -6.47
C PHE A 28 9.88 5.26 -7.09
N ALA A 29 10.42 6.26 -6.42
CA ALA A 29 11.69 6.87 -6.80
C ALA A 29 12.87 6.03 -6.27
N VAL A 30 13.97 5.98 -7.01
CA VAL A 30 15.22 5.30 -6.59
C VAL A 30 15.66 5.76 -5.20
N SER A 31 15.51 7.04 -4.92
CA SER A 31 15.85 7.62 -3.61
C SER A 31 15.02 7.02 -2.47
N ASP A 32 13.70 6.81 -2.68
CA ASP A 32 12.80 6.22 -1.68
C ASP A 32 13.10 4.73 -1.48
N PHE A 33 13.44 4.02 -2.56
CA PHE A 33 13.91 2.64 -2.50
C PHE A 33 15.20 2.51 -1.70
N ARG A 34 16.23 3.29 -2.02
CA ARG A 34 17.51 3.27 -1.31
C ARG A 34 17.36 3.57 0.18
N LYS A 35 16.50 4.54 0.52
CA LYS A 35 16.20 4.90 1.91
C LYS A 35 15.55 3.74 2.68
N SER A 36 14.66 2.98 2.06
CA SER A 36 13.97 1.86 2.68
C SER A 36 14.82 0.58 2.70
N SER A 37 15.72 0.40 1.73
CA SER A 37 16.55 -0.81 1.60
C SER A 37 17.83 -0.77 2.42
N LYS A 38 18.28 0.43 2.81
CA LYS A 38 19.55 0.62 3.58
C LYS A 38 19.28 1.21 4.96
N GLY A 39 20.21 0.97 5.86
CA GLY A 39 20.27 1.61 7.17
C GLY A 39 19.14 1.17 8.09
N LYS A 40 18.41 2.13 8.65
CA LYS A 40 17.42 1.92 9.72
C LYS A 40 16.27 0.96 9.35
N HIS A 41 15.90 0.89 8.08
CA HIS A 41 14.74 0.11 7.66
C HIS A 41 15.08 -1.28 7.15
N ASN A 42 16.27 -1.47 6.59
CA ASN A 42 16.84 -2.76 6.17
C ASN A 42 15.82 -3.76 5.59
N VAL A 43 14.97 -3.27 4.67
CA VAL A 43 13.92 -4.09 4.07
C VAL A 43 14.57 -5.11 3.13
N PRO A 44 14.37 -6.44 3.37
CA PRO A 44 15.03 -7.46 2.58
C PRO A 44 14.60 -7.45 1.11
N ARG A 45 15.51 -7.85 0.21
CA ARG A 45 15.25 -7.95 -1.23
C ARG A 45 14.01 -8.78 -1.57
N ARG A 46 13.75 -9.87 -0.82
CA ARG A 46 12.55 -10.70 -1.00
C ARG A 46 11.24 -9.92 -0.87
N VAL A 47 11.20 -8.95 0.05
CA VAL A 47 10.01 -8.10 0.26
C VAL A 47 9.75 -7.25 -0.97
N TRP A 48 10.79 -6.62 -1.51
CA TRP A 48 10.66 -5.81 -2.72
C TRP A 48 10.20 -6.62 -3.93
N LYS A 49 10.72 -7.84 -4.10
CA LYS A 49 10.30 -8.74 -5.18
C LYS A 49 8.83 -9.13 -5.10
N ASN A 50 8.30 -9.25 -3.89
CA ASN A 50 6.93 -9.69 -3.63
C ASN A 50 5.99 -8.54 -3.25
N LEU A 51 6.46 -7.28 -3.29
CA LEU A 51 5.72 -6.14 -2.75
C LEU A 51 4.34 -5.97 -3.39
N HIS A 52 4.21 -6.19 -4.69
CA HIS A 52 2.92 -6.13 -5.38
C HIS A 52 1.93 -7.16 -4.81
N SER A 53 2.33 -8.43 -4.71
CA SER A 53 1.50 -9.50 -4.13
C SER A 53 1.18 -9.24 -2.65
N SER A 54 2.13 -8.67 -1.90
CA SER A 54 1.90 -8.28 -0.50
C SER A 54 0.83 -7.19 -0.39
N LEU A 55 0.78 -6.27 -1.34
CA LEU A 55 -0.26 -5.24 -1.41
C LEU A 55 -1.62 -5.80 -1.84
N GLU A 56 -1.67 -6.82 -2.70
CA GLU A 56 -2.91 -7.52 -3.05
C GLU A 56 -3.57 -8.21 -1.85
N THR A 57 -2.74 -8.68 -0.90
CA THR A 57 -3.18 -9.42 0.30
C THR A 57 -3.01 -8.61 1.58
N ALA A 58 -2.99 -7.28 1.46
CA ALA A 58 -2.80 -6.38 2.60
C ALA A 58 -3.90 -6.54 3.66
N LEU A 59 -3.53 -6.30 4.91
CA LEU A 59 -4.41 -6.52 6.07
C LEU A 59 -5.40 -5.36 6.26
N PHE A 60 -4.85 -4.16 6.32
CA PHE A 60 -5.63 -2.94 6.51
C PHE A 60 -4.83 -1.71 6.06
N SER A 61 -5.53 -0.59 5.94
CA SER A 61 -4.92 0.69 5.60
C SER A 61 -5.36 1.80 6.54
N PHE A 62 -4.53 2.83 6.63
CA PHE A 62 -4.84 4.11 7.27
C PHE A 62 -4.75 5.23 6.26
N ARG A 63 -5.78 6.05 6.23
CA ARG A 63 -5.82 7.21 5.34
C ARG A 63 -5.64 8.51 6.11
N GLN A 64 -4.81 9.39 5.57
CA GLN A 64 -4.66 10.77 6.01
C GLN A 64 -4.44 11.67 4.79
N GLY A 65 -5.51 12.27 4.30
CA GLY A 65 -5.47 13.05 3.07
C GLY A 65 -5.05 12.19 1.87
N ASP A 66 -3.98 12.61 1.18
CA ASP A 66 -3.43 11.90 0.02
C ASP A 66 -2.40 10.83 0.39
N ARG A 67 -2.10 10.66 1.68
CA ARG A 67 -1.20 9.63 2.17
C ARG A 67 -1.97 8.47 2.75
N ILE A 68 -1.59 7.27 2.33
CA ILE A 68 -2.20 6.02 2.77
C ILE A 68 -1.09 5.12 3.28
N GLY A 69 -1.21 4.69 4.54
CA GLY A 69 -0.36 3.67 5.13
C GLY A 69 -1.03 2.32 5.00
N ILE A 70 -0.36 1.34 4.44
CA ILE A 70 -0.89 0.00 4.21
C ILE A 70 -0.07 -0.99 5.05
N MET A 71 -0.75 -1.71 5.93
CA MET A 71 -0.16 -2.80 6.69
C MET A 71 -0.25 -4.07 5.86
N THR A 72 0.89 -4.64 5.52
CA THR A 72 0.97 -5.94 4.84
C THR A 72 1.09 -7.08 5.86
N GLY A 73 0.94 -8.32 5.40
CA GLY A 73 1.20 -9.50 6.22
C GLY A 73 2.68 -9.87 6.33
N ASP A 74 3.56 -9.12 5.66
CA ASP A 74 4.99 -9.40 5.64
C ASP A 74 5.73 -8.83 6.85
N ILE A 75 6.95 -9.32 7.03
CA ILE A 75 7.89 -8.85 8.06
C ILE A 75 9.22 -8.45 7.42
N ASP A 76 9.92 -7.52 8.05
CA ASP A 76 11.27 -7.12 7.66
C ASP A 76 12.34 -8.17 8.08
N GLY A 77 13.62 -7.79 7.99
CA GLY A 77 14.74 -8.63 8.40
C GLY A 77 14.80 -8.91 9.91
N ASP A 78 14.20 -8.04 10.72
CA ASP A 78 14.16 -8.09 12.17
C ASP A 78 12.86 -8.71 12.71
N GLY A 79 11.97 -9.19 11.83
CA GLY A 79 10.68 -9.78 12.19
C GLY A 79 9.59 -8.75 12.49
N LYS A 80 9.77 -7.48 12.13
CA LYS A 80 8.80 -6.41 12.37
C LYS A 80 7.76 -6.37 11.24
N PRO A 81 6.46 -6.16 11.55
CA PRO A 81 5.42 -6.02 10.55
C PRO A 81 5.71 -4.85 9.60
N LEU A 82 5.51 -5.08 8.30
CA LEU A 82 5.81 -4.09 7.27
C LEU A 82 4.65 -3.13 7.02
N LEU A 83 5.00 -1.84 7.09
CA LEU A 83 4.13 -0.74 6.69
C LEU A 83 4.63 -0.13 5.38
N VAL A 84 3.73 0.00 4.41
CA VAL A 84 3.96 0.64 3.12
C VAL A 84 3.24 1.98 3.09
N GLY A 85 3.99 3.07 2.93
CA GLY A 85 3.44 4.41 2.77
C GLY A 85 3.29 4.77 1.29
N ILE A 86 2.07 5.06 0.87
CA ILE A 86 1.75 5.45 -0.52
C ILE A 86 1.17 6.86 -0.52
N GLU A 87 1.64 7.68 -1.44
CA GLU A 87 1.06 8.98 -1.79
C GLU A 87 0.31 8.82 -3.10
N ARG A 88 -1.00 9.11 -3.07
CA ARG A 88 -1.87 8.85 -4.22
C ARG A 88 -1.81 9.97 -5.24
N ASN A 89 -1.99 9.59 -6.50
CA ASN A 89 -2.19 10.49 -7.63
C ASN A 89 -1.15 11.63 -7.73
N VAL A 90 0.12 11.26 -7.60
CA VAL A 90 1.24 12.20 -7.80
C VAL A 90 1.80 12.08 -9.21
N SER A 91 2.39 13.14 -9.73
CA SER A 91 3.06 13.11 -11.03
C SER A 91 4.51 12.65 -10.87
N MET A 92 4.87 11.54 -11.52
CA MET A 92 6.26 11.11 -11.72
C MET A 92 6.53 11.05 -13.22
N ASP A 93 7.56 11.76 -13.69
CA ASP A 93 7.90 11.87 -15.11
C ASP A 93 6.69 12.20 -16.02
N ARG A 94 5.82 13.11 -15.54
CA ARG A 94 4.56 13.54 -16.18
C ARG A 94 3.46 12.47 -16.21
N THR A 95 3.66 11.33 -15.58
CA THR A 95 2.67 10.26 -15.46
C THR A 95 2.03 10.30 -14.09
N PRO A 96 0.68 10.29 -13.97
CA PRO A 96 0.00 10.15 -12.69
C PRO A 96 0.22 8.73 -12.16
N VAL A 97 0.64 8.62 -10.90
CA VAL A 97 0.94 7.33 -10.26
C VAL A 97 0.52 7.35 -8.79
N ASN A 98 0.37 6.18 -8.21
CA ASN A 98 0.37 6.00 -6.76
C ASN A 98 1.83 5.73 -6.33
N ALA A 99 2.46 6.71 -5.67
CA ALA A 99 3.88 6.66 -5.37
C ALA A 99 4.15 6.00 -4.01
N ILE A 100 4.90 4.91 -4.01
CA ILE A 100 5.43 4.31 -2.78
C ILE A 100 6.55 5.20 -2.26
N ARG A 101 6.34 5.81 -1.08
CA ARG A 101 7.26 6.74 -0.43
C ARG A 101 8.12 6.11 0.64
N SER A 102 7.63 5.01 1.22
CA SER A 102 8.35 4.30 2.26
C SER A 102 7.88 2.85 2.39
N VAL A 103 8.81 1.98 2.72
CA VAL A 103 8.56 0.61 3.17
C VAL A 103 9.44 0.41 4.40
N TYR A 104 8.88 0.02 5.52
CA TYR A 104 9.64 -0.18 6.75
C TYR A 104 8.94 -1.08 7.75
N GLY A 105 9.74 -1.76 8.58
CA GLY A 105 9.25 -2.52 9.72
C GLY A 105 8.83 -1.62 10.88
N LEU A 106 7.75 -1.96 11.53
CA LEU A 106 7.17 -1.18 12.62
C LEU A 106 7.59 -1.74 13.97
N ASP A 107 8.35 -0.95 14.76
CA ASP A 107 8.90 -1.40 16.05
C ASP A 107 7.83 -1.74 17.10
N ASN A 108 6.79 -0.91 17.19
CA ASN A 108 5.73 -1.05 18.20
C ASN A 108 4.36 -0.92 17.54
N PRO A 109 3.88 -1.95 16.82
CA PRO A 109 2.67 -1.84 16.01
C PRO A 109 1.41 -1.54 16.85
N GLY A 110 1.26 -2.10 18.04
CA GLY A 110 0.11 -1.86 18.89
C GLY A 110 -0.07 -0.40 19.33
N PRO A 111 0.90 0.19 20.05
CA PRO A 111 0.86 1.61 20.43
C PRO A 111 0.78 2.54 19.22
N TRP A 112 1.51 2.22 18.14
CA TRP A 112 1.44 3.00 16.93
C TRP A 112 0.02 3.03 16.35
N LEU A 113 -0.61 1.86 16.22
CA LEU A 113 -1.97 1.71 15.71
C LEU A 113 -2.98 2.48 16.55
N GLN A 114 -2.91 2.35 17.89
CA GLN A 114 -3.77 3.11 18.81
C GLN A 114 -3.62 4.62 18.60
N ASN A 115 -2.40 5.11 18.37
CA ASN A 115 -2.15 6.51 18.09
C ASN A 115 -2.77 6.96 16.76
N GLN A 116 -2.75 6.11 15.70
CA GLN A 116 -3.41 6.43 14.44
C GLN A 116 -4.93 6.57 14.63
N ILE A 117 -5.55 5.65 15.37
CA ILE A 117 -6.99 5.67 15.68
C ILE A 117 -7.35 6.90 16.50
N LYS A 118 -6.59 7.19 17.58
CA LYS A 118 -6.79 8.39 18.40
C LYS A 118 -6.64 9.69 17.63
N ALA A 119 -5.79 9.70 16.61
CA ALA A 119 -5.62 10.83 15.71
C ALA A 119 -6.76 10.97 14.68
N GLY A 120 -7.81 10.14 14.76
CA GLY A 120 -8.97 10.19 13.87
C GLY A 120 -8.68 9.75 12.43
N LYS A 121 -7.62 8.96 12.22
CA LYS A 121 -7.35 8.44 10.88
C LYS A 121 -8.33 7.34 10.54
N GLU A 122 -8.83 7.37 9.32
CA GLU A 122 -9.72 6.35 8.80
C GLU A 122 -8.97 5.00 8.68
N LEU A 123 -9.47 3.99 9.39
CA LEU A 123 -8.98 2.61 9.31
C LEU A 123 -9.90 1.81 8.40
N VAL A 124 -9.32 1.21 7.36
CA VAL A 124 -10.04 0.35 6.40
C VAL A 124 -9.48 -1.06 6.47
N LEU A 125 -10.32 -2.03 6.83
CA LEU A 125 -9.94 -3.45 6.81
C LEU A 125 -10.02 -3.98 5.38
N LEU A 126 -8.90 -4.47 4.87
CA LEU A 126 -8.77 -5.06 3.53
C LEU A 126 -8.98 -6.58 3.57
N ASP A 127 -8.42 -7.24 4.58
CA ASP A 127 -8.68 -8.64 4.92
C ASP A 127 -9.12 -8.68 6.39
N ARG A 128 -10.41 -8.83 6.63
CA ARG A 128 -11.00 -8.71 7.96
C ARG A 128 -10.47 -9.75 8.94
N GLU A 129 -10.31 -10.98 8.50
CA GLU A 129 -9.87 -12.09 9.36
C GLU A 129 -8.42 -11.88 9.80
N LYS A 130 -7.54 -11.66 8.85
CA LYS A 130 -6.11 -11.44 9.12
C LYS A 130 -5.88 -10.12 9.85
N ALA A 131 -6.62 -9.06 9.52
CA ALA A 131 -6.55 -7.80 10.24
C ALA A 131 -6.93 -7.97 11.72
N ASN A 132 -8.02 -8.67 12.01
CA ASN A 132 -8.42 -8.94 13.39
C ASN A 132 -7.39 -9.76 14.15
N ALA A 133 -6.83 -10.80 13.54
CA ALA A 133 -5.76 -11.59 14.13
C ALA A 133 -4.52 -10.73 14.45
N PHE A 134 -4.15 -9.85 13.53
CA PHE A 134 -3.06 -8.88 13.74
C PHE A 134 -3.37 -7.93 14.91
N LEU A 135 -4.56 -7.34 14.93
CA LEU A 135 -4.99 -6.41 15.99
C LEU A 135 -4.98 -7.08 17.37
N GLN A 136 -5.41 -8.33 17.46
CA GLN A 136 -5.35 -9.13 18.69
C GLN A 136 -3.90 -9.40 19.11
N THR A 137 -3.05 -9.83 18.19
CA THR A 137 -1.64 -10.16 18.46
C THR A 137 -0.87 -8.97 19.04
N TYR A 138 -1.15 -7.77 18.54
CA TYR A 138 -0.43 -6.56 18.97
C TYR A 138 -1.19 -5.72 20.03
N GLY A 139 -2.25 -6.26 20.61
CA GLY A 139 -2.99 -5.61 21.72
C GLY A 139 -3.69 -4.30 21.32
N ALA A 140 -3.97 -4.12 20.04
CA ALA A 140 -4.61 -2.92 19.50
C ALA A 140 -6.14 -3.03 19.49
N TYR A 141 -6.70 -4.16 19.87
CA TYR A 141 -8.14 -4.40 19.88
C TYR A 141 -8.74 -3.76 21.15
N SER A 142 -9.43 -2.62 20.98
CA SER A 142 -10.34 -2.10 22.00
C SER A 142 -11.73 -2.02 21.40
N ALA A 143 -12.76 -2.21 22.24
CA ALA A 143 -14.16 -2.13 21.84
C ALA A 143 -14.55 -0.79 21.16
N SER A 144 -13.75 0.26 21.38
CA SER A 144 -13.90 1.58 20.73
C SER A 144 -13.47 1.64 19.26
N VAL A 145 -12.85 0.57 18.74
CA VAL A 145 -12.43 0.49 17.34
C VAL A 145 -13.63 0.16 16.42
N GLY A 146 -14.74 -0.34 16.99
CA GLY A 146 -15.91 -0.79 16.21
C GLY A 146 -16.62 0.29 15.41
N ASP A 147 -16.60 1.54 15.85
CA ASP A 147 -17.41 2.61 15.24
C ASP A 147 -16.72 3.36 14.09
N GLY A 148 -15.42 3.16 13.89
CA GLY A 148 -14.64 3.83 12.84
C GLY A 148 -14.06 2.92 11.76
N ILE A 149 -14.43 1.62 11.76
CA ILE A 149 -13.86 0.63 10.87
C ILE A 149 -14.75 0.40 9.65
N ARG A 150 -14.20 0.64 8.45
CA ARG A 150 -14.81 0.18 7.20
C ARG A 150 -14.20 -1.15 6.79
N SER A 151 -15.03 -2.11 6.38
CA SER A 151 -14.57 -3.41 5.87
C SER A 151 -15.07 -3.68 4.45
N MET A 152 -14.29 -4.44 3.69
CA MET A 152 -14.75 -5.01 2.42
C MET A 152 -15.99 -5.88 2.68
N GLY A 153 -17.14 -5.51 2.15
CA GLY A 153 -18.39 -6.28 2.26
C GLY A 153 -19.52 -5.62 3.03
N GLU A 154 -19.28 -4.53 3.76
CA GLU A 154 -20.39 -3.72 4.27
C GLU A 154 -20.86 -2.74 3.19
N SER A 155 -21.84 -3.18 2.40
CA SER A 155 -22.69 -2.24 1.65
C SER A 155 -23.31 -1.29 2.66
N VAL A 156 -22.94 -0.03 2.62
CA VAL A 156 -23.67 1.01 3.34
C VAL A 156 -25.06 1.09 2.73
N THR A 157 -26.00 0.39 3.33
CA THR A 157 -27.42 0.59 3.08
C THR A 157 -27.83 1.88 3.78
N GLN A 158 -27.47 3.02 3.20
CA GLN A 158 -28.19 4.26 3.48
C GLN A 158 -29.19 4.46 2.36
N ASN A 159 -30.47 4.31 2.74
CA ASN A 159 -31.64 4.66 1.96
C ASN A 159 -31.86 3.91 0.63
N GLY A 160 -32.40 2.68 0.71
CA GLY A 160 -33.50 2.21 -0.18
C GLY A 160 -33.28 2.20 -1.70
N THR A 161 -32.05 2.36 -2.22
CA THR A 161 -31.78 2.28 -3.64
C THR A 161 -30.60 1.32 -3.87
N GLU A 162 -30.94 0.15 -4.35
CA GLU A 162 -29.99 -0.90 -4.74
C GLU A 162 -29.20 -0.42 -5.97
N VAL A 163 -27.98 0.10 -5.76
CA VAL A 163 -27.07 0.39 -6.86
C VAL A 163 -26.34 -0.89 -7.22
N LYS A 164 -26.85 -1.61 -8.20
CA LYS A 164 -26.14 -2.70 -8.87
C LYS A 164 -24.99 -2.13 -9.67
N THR A 165 -23.81 -2.05 -9.08
CA THR A 165 -22.59 -1.74 -9.80
C THR A 165 -22.19 -2.96 -10.64
N LYS A 166 -22.56 -2.95 -11.91
CA LYS A 166 -21.97 -3.83 -12.92
C LYS A 166 -20.56 -3.35 -13.21
N PHE A 167 -19.56 -3.96 -12.59
CA PHE A 167 -18.17 -3.80 -13.04
C PHE A 167 -17.99 -4.58 -14.34
N SER A 168 -17.95 -3.87 -15.45
CA SER A 168 -17.47 -4.40 -16.71
C SER A 168 -15.94 -4.26 -16.69
N LEU A 169 -15.25 -5.37 -16.48
CA LEU A 169 -13.82 -5.47 -16.70
C LEU A 169 -13.54 -5.32 -18.20
N LYS A 170 -13.27 -4.11 -18.65
CA LYS A 170 -12.57 -3.93 -19.92
C LYS A 170 -11.12 -4.31 -19.70
N ALA A 171 -10.61 -5.21 -20.53
CA ALA A 171 -9.23 -5.66 -20.54
C ALA A 171 -8.24 -4.48 -20.55
N PRO A 172 -7.07 -4.60 -19.87
CA PRO A 172 -6.10 -3.53 -19.82
C PRO A 172 -5.61 -3.20 -21.23
N VAL A 173 -5.58 -1.93 -21.51
CA VAL A 173 -5.15 -1.38 -22.78
C VAL A 173 -3.68 -1.69 -22.99
N GLU A 174 -3.32 -2.04 -24.23
CA GLU A 174 -1.97 -2.37 -24.68
C GLU A 174 -0.91 -1.28 -24.43
N GLU A 175 -1.35 -0.04 -24.14
CA GLU A 175 -0.51 1.09 -23.77
C GLU A 175 0.24 0.90 -22.45
N THR A 176 -0.31 0.18 -21.48
CA THR A 176 0.35 -0.06 -20.19
C THR A 176 1.55 -1.01 -20.35
N LYS A 177 1.49 -1.94 -21.30
CA LYS A 177 2.61 -2.84 -21.62
C LYS A 177 3.80 -2.10 -22.22
N ASN A 178 3.55 -1.04 -22.97
CA ASN A 178 4.60 -0.23 -23.58
C ASN A 178 5.32 0.70 -22.57
N LEU A 179 4.63 1.16 -21.53
CA LEU A 179 5.24 1.92 -20.42
C LEU A 179 6.19 1.07 -19.60
N ILE A 180 5.84 -0.19 -19.34
CA ILE A 180 6.70 -1.16 -18.64
C ILE A 180 7.94 -1.51 -19.47
N ALA A 181 7.81 -1.59 -20.80
CA ALA A 181 8.93 -1.92 -21.71
C ALA A 181 9.93 -0.76 -21.88
N LEU A 182 9.50 0.49 -21.77
CA LEU A 182 10.34 1.67 -21.94
C LEU A 182 11.24 1.99 -20.75
N HIS A 183 10.96 1.44 -19.56
CA HIS A 183 11.71 1.69 -18.32
C HIS A 183 12.31 0.43 -17.72
N ASN A 184 12.70 -0.56 -18.55
CA ASN A 184 13.47 -1.74 -18.12
C ASN A 184 14.85 -1.33 -17.60
N LEU A 185 14.86 -0.73 -16.40
CA LEU A 185 16.01 -0.80 -15.54
C LEU A 185 16.08 -2.24 -15.02
N THR A 186 17.01 -3.01 -15.54
CA THR A 186 17.23 -4.41 -15.15
C THR A 186 17.42 -4.51 -13.63
N GLU A 187 17.06 -5.64 -13.06
CA GLU A 187 17.32 -5.94 -11.63
C GLU A 187 18.77 -5.61 -11.21
N GLU A 188 19.73 -5.78 -12.12
CA GLU A 188 21.14 -5.43 -11.91
C GLU A 188 21.37 -3.96 -11.58
N LYS A 189 20.66 -3.02 -12.23
CA LYS A 189 20.78 -1.59 -11.91
C LYS A 189 20.17 -1.22 -10.56
N LEU A 190 19.13 -1.94 -10.11
CA LEU A 190 18.53 -1.74 -8.80
C LEU A 190 19.42 -2.24 -7.67
N TRP A 191 20.08 -3.37 -7.87
CA TRP A 191 20.79 -4.10 -6.84
C TRP A 191 22.32 -4.02 -6.98
N GLY A 192 22.84 -3.64 -8.14
CA GLY A 192 24.28 -3.57 -8.42
C GLY A 192 25.03 -2.49 -7.63
N ASP A 193 24.32 -1.45 -7.14
CA ASP A 193 24.86 -0.36 -6.32
C ASP A 193 24.57 -0.52 -4.81
N LEU A 194 24.08 -1.69 -4.39
CA LEU A 194 23.80 -2.05 -3.00
C LEU A 194 24.84 -3.05 -2.47
#